data_93fb11fada20e995298068a257a6b369
#
_entry.id   93fb11fada20e995298068a257a6b369
#
_cell.length_a   1.000
_cell.length_b   1.000
_cell.length_c   1.000
_cell.angle_alpha   90.00
_cell.angle_beta   90.00
_cell.angle_gamma   90.00
#
_symmetry.space_group_name_H-M   'P 1'
#
loop_
_entity.id
_entity.type
_entity.pdbx_description
1 polymer ?
#
loop_
_entity_poly.entity_id
_entity_poly.type
_entity_poly.pdbx_seq_one_letter_code
_entity_poly.pdbx_strand_id
1 'polypeptide(L)'
;MFMPKKTKKGNKDLQAFNILMIGSRRAGKTSVLASMIESFEALEKTTKNKFRIKALPDTEALLQSKRLELNKIFESKEKDALCWTLDENATDLAYDYEFRLSVNGSDNTVDICFKDIPGEWIRNEPAKIREELARSQVILVAIDTPHLLEEGGAYSDSFNITSDIDHLLQNISLEKERPRMVLFVPIKCEKYYHENRMAEVEKAIREQYEDVITALTTGRKKELYTVAITPILTLGGVVFRDFARDEDGEVTVVENQLNKSLYLRPTAAYYELYEPAPYFAPLYCEQPVLYLINFIVHQVDIIVKKAEKKGRLRRTADIVSAVFVTVLGGPTVAVPMWLNVFRDSNLKKSVVKTMEHIKTSGDGYVMLQDPMGIQKSM
;
A
#
# COMPACT_ATOMS: atom_id res chain seq x y z
N MET A 1 14.28 23.83 12.56
CA MET A 1 13.81 22.55 13.11
C MET A 1 12.39 22.76 13.62
N PHE A 2 11.37 22.51 12.77
CA PHE A 2 9.96 22.65 13.14
C PHE A 2 9.49 21.31 13.71
N MET A 3 9.23 21.27 15.00
CA MET A 3 8.52 20.13 15.60
C MET A 3 7.02 20.31 15.32
N PRO A 4 6.35 19.34 14.72
CA PRO A 4 4.90 19.38 14.58
C PRO A 4 4.23 19.26 15.96
N LYS A 5 3.28 20.16 16.23
CA LYS A 5 2.47 20.15 17.44
C LYS A 5 1.69 18.84 17.51
N LYS A 6 1.81 18.12 18.63
CA LYS A 6 0.93 17.00 18.97
C LYS A 6 -0.53 17.47 18.96
N THR A 7 -1.26 17.17 17.90
CA THR A 7 -2.71 17.42 17.83
C THR A 7 -3.47 16.46 18.74
N LYS A 8 -4.53 16.94 19.36
CA LYS A 8 -5.41 16.17 20.26
C LYS A 8 -6.00 14.95 19.52
N LYS A 9 -5.51 13.76 19.86
CA LYS A 9 -5.74 12.45 19.23
C LYS A 9 -7.14 11.83 19.45
N GLY A 10 -8.14 12.55 19.93
CA GLY A 10 -9.33 11.90 20.51
C GLY A 10 -10.50 11.59 19.58
N ASN A 11 -10.64 12.24 18.39
CA ASN A 11 -11.89 12.12 17.60
C ASN A 11 -11.70 12.06 16.08
N LYS A 12 -10.52 12.30 15.52
CA LYS A 12 -10.26 12.27 14.07
C LYS A 12 -10.08 10.86 13.52
N ASP A 13 -9.48 9.94 14.30
CA ASP A 13 -9.16 8.57 13.87
C ASP A 13 -10.38 7.71 13.51
N LEU A 14 -11.56 8.13 13.90
CA LEU A 14 -12.82 7.40 13.65
C LEU A 14 -13.52 7.77 12.33
N GLN A 15 -13.00 8.73 11.58
CA GLN A 15 -13.65 9.25 10.36
C GLN A 15 -12.87 8.94 9.07
N ALA A 16 -11.63 8.49 9.17
CA ALA A 16 -10.79 8.18 8.03
C ALA A 16 -10.71 6.67 7.74
N PHE A 17 -10.57 6.32 6.46
CA PHE A 17 -10.17 4.98 6.07
C PHE A 17 -8.66 4.82 6.27
N ASN A 18 -8.28 3.85 7.09
CA ASN A 18 -6.89 3.63 7.44
C ASN A 18 -6.26 2.55 6.55
N ILE A 19 -5.15 2.90 5.94
CA ILE A 19 -4.26 2.02 5.21
C ILE A 19 -2.98 1.91 6.02
N LEU A 20 -2.62 0.72 6.47
CA LEU A 20 -1.37 0.49 7.18
C LEU A 20 -0.32 0.00 6.18
N MET A 21 0.81 0.69 6.12
CA MET A 21 1.96 0.29 5.31
C MET A 21 2.97 -0.41 6.20
N ILE A 22 3.17 -1.71 5.98
CA ILE A 22 4.18 -2.54 6.64
C ILE A 22 5.27 -2.93 5.64
N GLY A 23 6.45 -3.22 6.13
CA GLY A 23 7.61 -3.59 5.34
C GLY A 23 8.87 -3.10 6.01
N SER A 24 9.99 -3.57 5.53
CA SER A 24 11.29 -3.26 6.10
C SER A 24 11.60 -1.76 6.10
N ARG A 25 12.55 -1.40 6.91
CA ARG A 25 13.22 -0.09 6.82
C ARG A 25 13.82 0.06 5.43
N ARG A 26 13.63 1.23 4.78
CA ARG A 26 14.15 1.55 3.43
C ARG A 26 13.55 0.75 2.27
N ALA A 27 12.51 0.00 2.50
CA ALA A 27 11.79 -0.61 1.39
C ALA A 27 11.32 0.43 0.34
N GLY A 28 11.07 1.68 0.74
CA GLY A 28 10.60 2.76 -0.16
C GLY A 28 9.15 3.17 0.08
N LYS A 29 8.57 2.83 1.22
CA LYS A 29 7.17 3.13 1.57
C LYS A 29 6.82 4.61 1.39
N THR A 30 7.62 5.51 1.96
CA THR A 30 7.41 6.96 1.83
C THR A 30 7.58 7.45 0.39
N SER A 31 8.48 6.84 -0.39
CA SER A 31 8.65 7.17 -1.81
C SER A 31 7.41 6.79 -2.62
N VAL A 32 6.77 5.67 -2.33
CA VAL A 32 5.49 5.28 -2.93
C VAL A 32 4.44 6.35 -2.68
N LEU A 33 4.30 6.86 -1.44
CA LEU A 33 3.34 7.92 -1.12
C LEU A 33 3.63 9.22 -1.86
N ALA A 34 4.91 9.60 -1.99
CA ALA A 34 5.30 10.78 -2.74
C ALA A 34 4.94 10.67 -4.24
N SER A 35 5.14 9.48 -4.82
CA SER A 35 4.79 9.20 -6.23
C SER A 35 3.28 9.09 -6.46
N MET A 36 2.49 8.72 -5.46
CA MET A 36 1.03 8.68 -5.54
C MET A 36 0.41 10.03 -5.89
N ILE A 37 0.97 11.14 -5.43
CA ILE A 37 0.43 12.49 -5.73
C ILE A 37 0.35 12.72 -7.24
N GLU A 38 1.41 12.39 -7.97
CA GLU A 38 1.45 12.57 -9.43
C GLU A 38 0.46 11.65 -10.13
N SER A 39 0.39 10.40 -9.68
CA SER A 39 -0.57 9.43 -10.19
C SER A 39 -2.02 9.86 -9.94
N PHE A 40 -2.33 10.49 -8.81
CA PHE A 40 -3.67 11.02 -8.53
C PHE A 40 -4.03 12.19 -9.46
N GLU A 41 -3.10 13.07 -9.75
CA GLU A 41 -3.32 14.16 -10.71
C GLU A 41 -3.57 13.63 -12.14
N ALA A 42 -2.80 12.62 -12.55
CA ALA A 42 -3.01 11.96 -13.83
C ALA A 42 -4.37 11.24 -13.88
N LEU A 43 -4.73 10.55 -12.81
CA LEU A 43 -6.01 9.85 -12.66
C LEU A 43 -7.20 10.82 -12.72
N GLU A 44 -7.11 11.99 -12.07
CA GLU A 44 -8.13 13.04 -12.12
C GLU A 44 -8.40 13.45 -13.58
N LYS A 45 -7.35 13.69 -14.36
CA LYS A 45 -7.46 14.05 -15.78
C LYS A 45 -8.11 12.93 -16.58
N THR A 46 -7.65 11.70 -16.41
CA THR A 46 -8.14 10.51 -17.15
C THR A 46 -9.60 10.21 -16.86
N THR A 47 -10.03 10.38 -15.61
CA THR A 47 -11.43 10.17 -15.20
C THR A 47 -12.35 11.34 -15.51
N LYS A 48 -11.88 12.36 -16.24
CA LYS A 48 -12.60 13.60 -16.54
C LYS A 48 -13.10 14.30 -15.27
N ASN A 49 -12.25 14.33 -14.25
CA ASN A 49 -12.50 14.98 -12.97
C ASN A 49 -13.77 14.46 -12.24
N LYS A 50 -14.14 13.20 -12.40
CA LYS A 50 -15.32 12.66 -11.73
C LYS A 50 -15.11 12.49 -10.23
N PHE A 51 -13.89 12.19 -9.83
CA PHE A 51 -13.47 12.23 -8.44
C PHE A 51 -12.03 12.78 -8.35
N ARG A 52 -11.68 13.25 -7.18
CA ARG A 52 -10.39 13.87 -6.90
C ARG A 52 -9.85 13.36 -5.57
N ILE A 53 -8.58 13.03 -5.53
CA ILE A 53 -7.85 12.68 -4.33
C ILE A 53 -6.76 13.71 -4.13
N LYS A 54 -6.78 14.40 -2.98
CA LYS A 54 -5.78 15.42 -2.63
C LYS A 54 -5.16 15.13 -1.27
N ALA A 55 -3.86 15.33 -1.17
CA ALA A 55 -3.19 15.38 0.12
C ALA A 55 -3.71 16.57 0.94
N LEU A 56 -3.85 16.40 2.25
CA LEU A 56 -4.10 17.52 3.15
C LEU A 56 -2.83 18.35 3.31
N PRO A 57 -2.91 19.64 3.70
CA PRO A 57 -1.78 20.57 3.63
C PRO A 57 -0.49 20.10 4.30
N ASP A 58 -0.57 19.50 5.48
CA ASP A 58 0.61 18.98 6.20
C ASP A 58 1.23 17.79 5.46
N THR A 59 0.40 16.89 4.94
CA THR A 59 0.81 15.74 4.11
C THR A 59 1.41 16.23 2.79
N GLU A 60 0.77 17.20 2.13
CA GLU A 60 1.24 17.76 0.87
C GLU A 60 2.65 18.35 1.01
N ALA A 61 2.90 19.14 2.06
CA ALA A 61 4.20 19.74 2.30
C ALA A 61 5.31 18.69 2.49
N LEU A 62 5.03 17.63 3.26
CA LEU A 62 5.98 16.53 3.50
C LEU A 62 6.28 15.76 2.22
N LEU A 63 5.25 15.37 1.46
CA LEU A 63 5.41 14.58 0.25
C LEU A 63 6.00 15.38 -0.91
N GLN A 64 5.74 16.69 -0.99
CA GLN A 64 6.39 17.60 -1.95
C GLN A 64 7.91 17.65 -1.73
N SER A 65 8.35 17.78 -0.48
CA SER A 65 9.78 17.72 -0.16
C SER A 65 10.41 16.40 -0.62
N LYS A 66 9.74 15.27 -0.35
CA LYS A 66 10.23 13.95 -0.78
C LYS A 66 10.23 13.80 -2.30
N ARG A 67 9.22 14.31 -2.99
CA ARG A 67 9.16 14.31 -4.45
C ARG A 67 10.32 15.10 -5.08
N LEU A 68 10.69 16.25 -4.50
CA LEU A 68 11.85 17.02 -4.95
C LEU A 68 13.16 16.23 -4.77
N GLU A 69 13.31 15.48 -3.68
CA GLU A 69 14.46 14.57 -3.51
C GLU A 69 14.50 13.49 -4.59
N LEU A 70 13.36 12.85 -4.88
CA LEU A 70 13.27 11.81 -5.90
C LEU A 70 13.59 12.37 -7.31
N ASN A 71 13.14 13.58 -7.64
CA ASN A 71 13.43 14.21 -8.92
C ASN A 71 14.92 14.54 -9.09
N LYS A 72 15.62 14.90 -8.02
CA LYS A 72 17.07 15.17 -8.07
C LYS A 72 17.89 13.97 -8.55
N ILE A 73 17.41 12.76 -8.36
CA ILE A 73 18.06 11.55 -8.86
C ILE A 73 18.25 11.64 -10.39
N PHE A 74 17.28 12.21 -11.12
CA PHE A 74 17.29 12.34 -12.58
C PHE A 74 18.02 13.60 -13.06
N GLU A 75 18.24 14.57 -12.18
CA GLU A 75 18.95 15.81 -12.51
C GLU A 75 20.48 15.66 -12.39
N SER A 76 20.94 14.64 -11.66
CA SER A 76 22.36 14.35 -11.51
C SER A 76 22.99 14.03 -12.86
N LYS A 77 24.02 14.82 -13.24
CA LYS A 77 24.80 14.58 -14.46
C LYS A 77 25.79 13.43 -14.34
N GLU A 78 26.01 12.93 -13.15
CA GLU A 78 26.81 11.76 -12.90
C GLU A 78 25.98 10.53 -13.24
N LYS A 79 26.18 10.02 -14.44
CA LYS A 79 25.54 8.79 -14.96
C LYS A 79 26.07 7.52 -14.28
N ASP A 80 26.96 7.66 -13.32
CA ASP A 80 27.50 6.53 -12.59
C ASP A 80 26.47 5.99 -11.61
N ALA A 81 26.53 4.70 -11.40
CA ALA A 81 25.55 3.93 -10.64
C ALA A 81 25.09 4.63 -9.36
N LEU A 82 23.77 4.86 -9.25
CA LEU A 82 23.16 5.35 -8.04
C LEU A 82 23.34 4.30 -6.94
N CYS A 83 24.03 4.67 -5.88
CA CYS A 83 24.27 3.78 -4.76
C CYS A 83 23.34 4.17 -3.60
N TRP A 84 22.55 3.22 -3.13
CA TRP A 84 21.80 3.38 -1.90
C TRP A 84 22.42 2.55 -0.79
N THR A 85 23.16 3.23 0.10
CA THR A 85 23.74 2.61 1.27
C THR A 85 22.71 2.43 2.39
N LEU A 86 23.04 1.59 3.35
CA LEU A 86 22.14 1.22 4.44
C LEU A 86 21.81 2.37 5.42
N ASP A 87 22.60 3.45 5.45
CA ASP A 87 22.51 4.47 6.50
C ASP A 87 21.77 5.75 6.15
N GLU A 88 21.36 5.93 4.91
CA GLU A 88 20.70 7.16 4.47
C GLU A 88 19.18 7.10 4.56
N ASN A 89 18.59 8.15 5.16
CA ASN A 89 17.16 8.51 5.11
C ASN A 89 16.12 7.48 5.61
N ALA A 90 16.41 6.73 6.64
CA ALA A 90 15.42 5.86 7.24
C ALA A 90 14.41 6.64 8.09
N THR A 91 13.15 6.27 8.02
CA THR A 91 12.07 6.84 8.83
C THR A 91 12.10 6.23 10.23
N ASP A 92 12.47 7.02 11.25
CA ASP A 92 12.53 6.56 12.65
C ASP A 92 11.20 6.76 13.39
N LEU A 93 10.29 7.52 12.82
CA LEU A 93 8.99 7.86 13.41
C LEU A 93 7.85 7.39 12.53
N ALA A 94 6.75 6.98 13.15
CA ALA A 94 5.52 6.73 12.40
C ALA A 94 4.88 8.05 11.97
N TYR A 95 4.42 8.09 10.73
CA TYR A 95 3.72 9.24 10.15
C TYR A 95 2.35 8.85 9.63
N ASP A 96 1.39 9.75 9.83
CA ASP A 96 0.05 9.67 9.27
C ASP A 96 -0.02 10.63 8.07
N TYR A 97 -0.20 10.08 6.86
CA TYR A 97 -0.38 10.84 5.63
C TYR A 97 -1.86 10.87 5.28
N GLU A 98 -2.46 12.04 5.40
CA GLU A 98 -3.90 12.24 5.23
C GLU A 98 -4.22 12.75 3.82
N PHE A 99 -5.14 12.06 3.15
CA PHE A 99 -5.68 12.43 1.84
C PHE A 99 -7.19 12.60 1.93
N ARG A 100 -7.74 13.42 1.04
CA ARG A 100 -9.17 13.63 0.92
C ARG A 100 -9.68 13.21 -0.45
N LEU A 101 -10.59 12.25 -0.47
CA LEU A 101 -11.38 11.87 -1.63
C LEU A 101 -12.63 12.76 -1.69
N SER A 102 -12.84 13.41 -2.83
CA SER A 102 -14.05 14.17 -3.15
C SER A 102 -14.63 13.72 -4.48
N VAL A 103 -15.95 13.83 -4.63
CA VAL A 103 -16.67 13.53 -5.87
C VAL A 103 -17.22 14.82 -6.44
N ASN A 104 -16.98 15.08 -7.72
CA ASN A 104 -17.46 16.28 -8.37
C ASN A 104 -18.99 16.35 -8.37
N GLY A 105 -19.53 17.52 -8.02
CA GLY A 105 -20.97 17.74 -7.87
C GLY A 105 -21.53 17.29 -6.52
N SER A 106 -20.67 16.92 -5.55
CA SER A 106 -21.07 16.56 -4.19
C SER A 106 -20.18 17.28 -3.18
N ASP A 107 -20.78 17.79 -2.12
CA ASP A 107 -20.06 18.36 -0.97
C ASP A 107 -19.50 17.26 -0.03
N ASN A 108 -19.82 16.00 -0.32
CA ASN A 108 -19.38 14.89 0.49
C ASN A 108 -17.91 14.53 0.21
N THR A 109 -17.15 14.35 1.27
CA THR A 109 -15.75 13.97 1.20
C THR A 109 -15.44 12.80 2.14
N VAL A 110 -14.38 12.08 1.85
CA VAL A 110 -13.89 10.98 2.67
C VAL A 110 -12.39 11.16 2.89
N ASP A 111 -11.97 11.11 4.14
CA ASP A 111 -10.56 11.16 4.48
C ASP A 111 -9.96 9.73 4.46
N ILE A 112 -8.78 9.60 3.88
CA ILE A 112 -7.99 8.38 3.78
C ILE A 112 -6.67 8.65 4.48
N CYS A 113 -6.29 7.81 5.42
CA CYS A 113 -5.05 7.94 6.17
C CYS A 113 -4.13 6.77 5.86
N PHE A 114 -2.96 7.06 5.30
CA PHE A 114 -1.87 6.11 5.20
C PHE A 114 -0.99 6.23 6.43
N LYS A 115 -0.85 5.14 7.15
CA LYS A 115 0.06 5.02 8.29
C LYS A 115 1.36 4.38 7.84
N ASP A 116 2.40 5.19 7.70
CA ASP A 116 3.76 4.72 7.45
C ASP A 116 4.46 4.49 8.78
N ILE A 117 4.79 3.25 9.06
CA ILE A 117 5.42 2.85 10.32
C ILE A 117 6.86 2.42 10.10
N PRO A 118 7.76 2.67 11.07
CA PRO A 118 9.11 2.13 11.01
C PRO A 118 9.10 0.61 10.93
N GLY A 119 9.92 0.04 10.04
CA GLY A 119 10.00 -1.41 9.87
C GLY A 119 10.40 -2.15 11.15
N GLU A 120 11.22 -1.52 11.98
CA GLU A 120 11.68 -2.05 13.26
C GLU A 120 10.55 -2.28 14.26
N TRP A 121 9.42 -1.57 14.13
CA TRP A 121 8.28 -1.75 15.04
C TRP A 121 7.67 -3.14 14.94
N ILE A 122 7.80 -3.80 13.79
CA ILE A 122 7.30 -5.17 13.61
C ILE A 122 7.91 -6.11 14.65
N ARG A 123 9.19 -5.91 15.00
CA ARG A 123 9.91 -6.68 16.01
C ARG A 123 9.87 -6.07 17.41
N ASN A 124 10.11 -4.75 17.48
CA ASN A 124 10.37 -4.06 18.75
C ASN A 124 9.09 -3.57 19.44
N GLU A 125 8.01 -3.33 18.69
CA GLU A 125 6.78 -2.74 19.18
C GLU A 125 5.52 -3.52 18.71
N PRO A 126 5.49 -4.86 18.87
CA PRO A 126 4.43 -5.70 18.29
C PRO A 126 3.03 -5.35 18.82
N ALA A 127 2.92 -4.78 20.03
CA ALA A 127 1.65 -4.32 20.56
C ALA A 127 1.09 -3.12 19.78
N LYS A 128 1.94 -2.14 19.47
CA LYS A 128 1.54 -0.97 18.65
C LYS A 128 1.10 -1.39 17.25
N ILE A 129 1.86 -2.29 16.62
CA ILE A 129 1.51 -2.80 15.29
C ILE A 129 0.16 -3.51 15.32
N ARG A 130 -0.10 -4.36 16.32
CA ARG A 130 -1.40 -5.04 16.45
C ARG A 130 -2.55 -4.05 16.61
N GLU A 131 -2.34 -2.96 17.33
CA GLU A 131 -3.35 -1.90 17.47
C GLU A 131 -3.63 -1.22 16.14
N GLU A 132 -2.60 -0.86 15.36
CA GLU A 132 -2.75 -0.26 14.03
C GLU A 132 -3.37 -1.25 13.02
N LEU A 133 -2.96 -2.51 13.03
CA LEU A 133 -3.61 -3.57 12.25
C LEU A 133 -5.09 -3.70 12.61
N ALA A 134 -5.43 -3.62 13.89
CA ALA A 134 -6.82 -3.70 14.33
C ALA A 134 -7.67 -2.54 13.80
N ARG A 135 -7.12 -1.39 13.53
CA ARG A 135 -7.81 -0.19 13.02
C ARG A 135 -7.86 -0.10 11.50
N SER A 136 -6.94 -0.79 10.81
CA SER A 136 -6.77 -0.64 9.36
C SER A 136 -7.72 -1.53 8.55
N GLN A 137 -8.26 -0.99 7.47
CA GLN A 137 -9.08 -1.68 6.50
C GLN A 137 -8.23 -2.32 5.40
N VAL A 138 -7.14 -1.69 5.06
CA VAL A 138 -6.18 -2.18 4.08
C VAL A 138 -4.80 -2.27 4.70
N ILE A 139 -4.10 -3.34 4.40
CA ILE A 139 -2.71 -3.56 4.78
C ILE A 139 -1.90 -3.64 3.50
N LEU A 140 -0.94 -2.73 3.32
CA LEU A 140 0.04 -2.76 2.25
C LEU A 140 1.31 -3.39 2.77
N VAL A 141 1.71 -4.50 2.18
CA VAL A 141 2.98 -5.17 2.46
C VAL A 141 3.98 -4.75 1.40
N ALA A 142 4.83 -3.77 1.70
CA ALA A 142 5.85 -3.28 0.78
C ALA A 142 7.01 -4.28 0.72
N ILE A 143 7.33 -4.75 -0.49
CA ILE A 143 8.34 -5.78 -0.76
C ILE A 143 9.40 -5.19 -1.66
N ASP A 144 10.64 -5.18 -1.21
CA ASP A 144 11.80 -4.80 -2.02
C ASP A 144 12.10 -5.94 -3.01
N THR A 145 11.84 -5.69 -4.29
CA THR A 145 11.91 -6.74 -5.32
C THR A 145 13.34 -7.23 -5.60
N PRO A 146 14.37 -6.38 -5.64
CA PRO A 146 15.76 -6.87 -5.75
C PRO A 146 16.14 -7.88 -4.66
N HIS A 147 15.85 -7.59 -3.39
CA HIS A 147 16.15 -8.53 -2.31
C HIS A 147 15.27 -9.79 -2.33
N LEU A 148 14.09 -9.70 -2.95
CA LEU A 148 13.20 -10.84 -3.13
C LEU A 148 13.73 -11.85 -4.16
N LEU A 149 14.36 -11.37 -5.24
CA LEU A 149 14.67 -12.18 -6.42
C LEU A 149 16.16 -12.41 -6.65
N GLU A 150 16.99 -11.38 -6.50
CA GLU A 150 18.40 -11.47 -6.83
C GLU A 150 19.12 -12.42 -5.86
N GLU A 151 20.20 -13.02 -6.31
CA GLU A 151 20.93 -14.07 -5.57
C GLU A 151 19.99 -15.22 -5.12
N GLY A 152 19.00 -15.56 -5.95
CA GLY A 152 18.01 -16.60 -5.62
C GLY A 152 17.13 -16.28 -4.40
N GLY A 153 17.01 -15.00 -4.02
CA GLY A 153 16.24 -14.55 -2.87
C GLY A 153 16.95 -14.76 -1.51
N ALA A 154 18.26 -15.01 -1.52
CA ALA A 154 19.03 -15.29 -0.30
C ALA A 154 18.92 -14.16 0.75
N TYR A 155 18.67 -12.94 0.34
CA TYR A 155 18.59 -11.78 1.22
C TYR A 155 17.14 -11.34 1.53
N SER A 156 16.14 -12.07 1.06
CA SER A 156 14.75 -11.66 1.21
C SER A 156 14.31 -11.60 2.67
N ASP A 157 14.54 -12.64 3.45
CA ASP A 157 14.10 -12.65 4.86
C ASP A 157 14.86 -11.63 5.71
N SER A 158 16.15 -11.41 5.42
CA SER A 158 16.94 -10.43 6.14
C SER A 158 16.57 -8.98 5.84
N PHE A 159 16.12 -8.68 4.63
CA PHE A 159 15.74 -7.33 4.21
C PHE A 159 14.23 -7.13 4.21
N ASN A 160 13.46 -7.99 3.56
CA ASN A 160 11.99 -7.88 3.51
C ASN A 160 11.29 -8.32 4.80
N ILE A 161 12.04 -8.90 5.76
CA ILE A 161 11.53 -9.39 7.04
C ILE A 161 10.32 -10.31 6.87
N THR A 162 10.40 -11.20 5.88
CA THR A 162 9.30 -12.07 5.44
C THR A 162 8.75 -12.89 6.58
N SER A 163 9.61 -13.54 7.38
CA SER A 163 9.22 -14.35 8.54
C SER A 163 8.48 -13.53 9.61
N ASP A 164 8.91 -12.29 9.87
CA ASP A 164 8.23 -11.43 10.85
C ASP A 164 6.86 -10.96 10.36
N ILE A 165 6.76 -10.60 9.07
CA ILE A 165 5.49 -10.21 8.45
C ILE A 165 4.54 -11.39 8.42
N ASP A 166 5.05 -12.58 8.09
CA ASP A 166 4.29 -13.82 8.07
C ASP A 166 3.68 -14.11 9.45
N HIS A 167 4.52 -14.15 10.48
CA HIS A 167 4.07 -14.32 11.87
C HIS A 167 3.06 -13.26 12.31
N LEU A 168 3.29 -12.00 11.94
CA LEU A 168 2.39 -10.89 12.28
C LEU A 168 1.01 -11.06 11.65
N LEU A 169 0.94 -11.37 10.35
CA LEU A 169 -0.31 -11.44 9.61
C LEU A 169 -1.08 -12.75 9.88
N GLN A 170 -0.41 -13.87 10.12
CA GLN A 170 -1.05 -15.10 10.56
C GLN A 170 -1.79 -14.92 11.89
N ASN A 171 -1.22 -14.14 12.80
CA ASN A 171 -1.73 -13.89 14.15
C ASN A 171 -2.70 -12.70 14.24
N ILE A 172 -3.15 -12.14 13.11
CA ILE A 172 -4.20 -11.10 13.16
C ILE A 172 -5.45 -11.69 13.81
N SER A 173 -5.83 -11.09 14.93
CA SER A 173 -7.03 -11.48 15.66
C SER A 173 -8.29 -11.32 14.82
N LEU A 174 -9.13 -12.35 14.84
CA LEU A 174 -10.49 -12.32 14.25
C LEU A 174 -11.53 -11.71 15.19
N GLU A 175 -11.11 -11.13 16.34
CA GLU A 175 -12.01 -10.64 17.40
C GLU A 175 -13.11 -9.71 16.89
N LYS A 176 -12.88 -9.07 15.77
CA LYS A 176 -13.93 -8.33 15.05
C LYS A 176 -13.93 -8.86 13.61
N GLU A 177 -14.87 -9.73 13.28
CA GLU A 177 -15.08 -10.30 11.94
C GLU A 177 -15.35 -9.17 10.91
N ARG A 178 -14.26 -8.50 10.49
CA ARG A 178 -14.33 -7.40 9.53
C ARG A 178 -13.66 -7.81 8.23
N PRO A 179 -14.30 -7.47 7.12
CA PRO A 179 -13.63 -7.56 5.83
C PRO A 179 -12.39 -6.66 5.80
N ARG A 180 -11.30 -7.19 5.27
CA ARG A 180 -10.03 -6.48 5.09
C ARG A 180 -9.42 -6.80 3.75
N MET A 181 -8.54 -5.92 3.30
CA MET A 181 -7.72 -6.15 2.12
C MET A 181 -6.26 -6.22 2.52
N VAL A 182 -5.54 -7.20 2.00
CA VAL A 182 -4.09 -7.30 2.11
C VAL A 182 -3.51 -7.24 0.69
N LEU A 183 -2.67 -6.25 0.46
CA LEU A 183 -1.99 -6.04 -0.82
C LEU A 183 -0.49 -6.28 -0.63
N PHE A 184 0.04 -7.28 -1.31
CA PHE A 184 1.47 -7.45 -1.48
C PHE A 184 1.93 -6.52 -2.60
N VAL A 185 2.81 -5.59 -2.26
CA VAL A 185 3.21 -4.49 -3.13
C VAL A 185 4.69 -4.61 -3.42
N PRO A 186 5.09 -5.33 -4.50
CA PRO A 186 6.46 -5.27 -4.96
C PRO A 186 6.77 -3.86 -5.45
N ILE A 187 7.84 -3.29 -4.92
CA ILE A 187 8.40 -1.98 -5.24
C ILE A 187 9.84 -2.14 -5.67
N LYS A 188 10.41 -1.10 -6.31
CA LYS A 188 11.71 -1.20 -6.99
C LYS A 188 11.73 -2.34 -8.02
N CYS A 189 10.59 -2.60 -8.63
CA CYS A 189 10.41 -3.66 -9.61
C CYS A 189 10.57 -3.21 -11.06
N GLU A 190 11.05 -1.99 -11.27
CA GLU A 190 11.22 -1.36 -12.60
C GLU A 190 12.05 -2.23 -13.56
N LYS A 191 13.19 -2.79 -13.12
CA LYS A 191 14.02 -3.72 -13.91
C LYS A 191 13.17 -4.88 -14.45
N TYR A 192 12.47 -5.56 -13.57
CA TYR A 192 11.70 -6.77 -13.88
C TYR A 192 10.49 -6.44 -14.75
N TYR A 193 9.89 -5.26 -14.56
CA TYR A 193 8.82 -4.76 -15.40
C TYR A 193 9.30 -4.51 -16.82
N HIS A 194 10.40 -3.78 -16.99
CA HIS A 194 10.96 -3.48 -18.31
C HIS A 194 11.49 -4.72 -19.04
N GLU A 195 11.95 -5.72 -18.30
CA GLU A 195 12.39 -7.01 -18.82
C GLU A 195 11.26 -8.03 -19.04
N ASN A 196 9.98 -7.68 -18.80
CA ASN A 196 8.82 -8.56 -18.84
C ASN A 196 8.92 -9.78 -17.89
N ARG A 197 9.56 -9.61 -16.74
CA ARG A 197 9.80 -10.65 -15.72
C ARG A 197 8.87 -10.57 -14.51
N MET A 198 7.76 -9.84 -14.61
CA MET A 198 6.82 -9.70 -13.49
C MET A 198 6.19 -11.03 -13.03
N ALA A 199 6.12 -12.02 -13.92
CA ALA A 199 5.70 -13.38 -13.52
C ALA A 199 6.67 -14.05 -12.53
N GLU A 200 7.97 -13.75 -12.60
CA GLU A 200 8.96 -14.24 -11.64
C GLU A 200 8.76 -13.56 -10.28
N VAL A 201 8.47 -12.24 -10.27
CA VAL A 201 8.16 -11.48 -9.05
C VAL A 201 6.92 -12.07 -8.36
N GLU A 202 5.84 -12.31 -9.11
CA GLU A 202 4.63 -12.93 -8.59
C GLU A 202 4.92 -14.31 -7.97
N LYS A 203 5.65 -15.15 -8.70
CA LYS A 203 6.02 -16.49 -8.24
C LYS A 203 6.80 -16.43 -6.92
N ALA A 204 7.82 -15.58 -6.85
CA ALA A 204 8.64 -15.42 -5.64
C ALA A 204 7.83 -14.91 -4.44
N ILE A 205 6.87 -13.98 -4.66
CA ILE A 205 5.97 -13.54 -3.59
C ILE A 205 5.12 -14.70 -3.10
N ARG A 206 4.54 -15.51 -3.99
CA ARG A 206 3.73 -16.66 -3.61
C ARG A 206 4.53 -17.70 -2.82
N GLU A 207 5.79 -17.93 -3.19
CA GLU A 207 6.66 -18.90 -2.52
C GLU A 207 7.13 -18.38 -1.16
N GLN A 208 7.59 -17.13 -1.09
CA GLN A 208 8.17 -16.61 0.15
C GLN A 208 7.14 -16.15 1.18
N TYR A 209 5.91 -15.88 0.78
CA TYR A 209 4.79 -15.53 1.64
C TYR A 209 3.68 -16.61 1.63
N GLU A 210 4.04 -17.87 1.30
CA GLU A 210 3.07 -18.96 1.15
C GLU A 210 2.24 -19.16 2.40
N ASP A 211 2.87 -19.16 3.57
CA ASP A 211 2.21 -19.43 4.84
C ASP A 211 1.18 -18.35 5.18
N VAL A 212 1.53 -17.06 5.01
CA VAL A 212 0.57 -15.98 5.26
C VAL A 212 -0.53 -15.95 4.21
N ILE A 213 -0.22 -16.14 2.94
CA ILE A 213 -1.22 -16.22 1.87
C ILE A 213 -2.20 -17.35 2.17
N THR A 214 -1.69 -18.53 2.50
CA THR A 214 -2.51 -19.69 2.89
C THR A 214 -3.36 -19.39 4.12
N ALA A 215 -2.78 -18.80 5.17
CA ALA A 215 -3.51 -18.43 6.38
C ALA A 215 -4.64 -17.44 6.13
N LEU A 216 -4.46 -16.48 5.21
CA LEU A 216 -5.47 -15.48 4.86
C LEU A 216 -6.54 -16.01 3.90
N THR A 217 -6.19 -17.01 3.05
CA THR A 217 -7.07 -17.52 2.00
C THR A 217 -7.77 -18.83 2.37
N THR A 218 -7.56 -19.33 3.59
CA THR A 218 -8.19 -20.57 4.08
C THR A 218 -9.01 -20.36 5.36
N GLY A 219 -9.74 -21.35 5.78
CA GLY A 219 -10.54 -21.32 7.01
C GLY A 219 -11.57 -20.20 7.04
N ARG A 220 -11.76 -19.58 8.20
CA ARG A 220 -12.69 -18.44 8.38
C ARG A 220 -12.18 -17.16 7.72
N LYS A 221 -10.87 -17.00 7.61
CA LYS A 221 -10.26 -15.78 7.04
C LYS A 221 -10.59 -15.64 5.56
N LYS A 222 -10.77 -16.75 4.80
CA LYS A 222 -11.09 -16.70 3.38
C LYS A 222 -12.35 -15.89 3.03
N GLU A 223 -13.29 -15.76 3.97
CA GLU A 223 -14.53 -15.01 3.76
C GLU A 223 -14.40 -13.53 4.12
N LEU A 224 -13.31 -13.17 4.79
CA LEU A 224 -13.08 -11.83 5.33
C LEU A 224 -11.95 -11.07 4.62
N TYR A 225 -10.97 -11.80 4.06
CA TYR A 225 -9.80 -11.17 3.46
C TYR A 225 -9.84 -11.20 1.93
N THR A 226 -9.70 -10.04 1.33
CA THR A 226 -9.31 -9.90 -0.07
C THR A 226 -7.79 -9.82 -0.12
N VAL A 227 -7.15 -10.65 -0.93
CA VAL A 227 -5.69 -10.72 -1.01
C VAL A 227 -5.27 -10.58 -2.46
N ALA A 228 -4.34 -9.66 -2.73
CA ALA A 228 -3.84 -9.44 -4.08
C ALA A 228 -2.37 -9.02 -4.09
N ILE A 229 -1.75 -9.13 -5.26
CA ILE A 229 -0.42 -8.58 -5.57
C ILE A 229 -0.62 -7.42 -6.51
N THR A 230 -0.01 -6.27 -6.23
CA THR A 230 -0.07 -5.07 -7.08
C THR A 230 1.29 -4.39 -7.13
N PRO A 231 2.01 -4.46 -8.25
CA PRO A 231 3.30 -3.81 -8.39
C PRO A 231 3.16 -2.29 -8.43
N ILE A 232 4.18 -1.61 -7.92
CA ILE A 232 4.30 -0.16 -7.99
C ILE A 232 5.70 0.20 -8.50
N LEU A 233 5.76 0.90 -9.62
CA LEU A 233 6.98 1.49 -10.13
C LEU A 233 7.11 2.91 -9.57
N THR A 234 7.88 3.02 -8.50
CA THR A 234 7.95 4.27 -7.72
C THR A 234 8.65 5.39 -8.48
N LEU A 235 9.68 5.06 -9.24
CA LEU A 235 10.50 5.99 -10.01
C LEU A 235 10.28 5.86 -11.51
N GLY A 236 9.94 4.68 -11.99
CA GLY A 236 9.75 4.35 -13.41
C GLY A 236 11.04 4.29 -14.22
N GLY A 237 11.88 5.31 -14.10
CA GLY A 237 13.12 5.46 -14.88
C GLY A 237 14.41 5.08 -14.15
N VAL A 238 14.34 4.36 -13.03
CA VAL A 238 15.51 3.85 -12.28
C VAL A 238 15.39 2.35 -12.12
N VAL A 239 16.39 1.61 -12.56
CA VAL A 239 16.42 0.15 -12.51
C VAL A 239 17.53 -0.35 -11.58
N PHE A 240 17.28 -1.45 -10.90
CA PHE A 240 18.31 -2.14 -10.12
C PHE A 240 19.38 -2.71 -11.06
N ARG A 241 20.64 -2.51 -10.68
CA ARG A 241 21.80 -3.01 -11.42
C ARG A 241 22.36 -4.25 -10.74
N ASP A 242 22.92 -4.10 -9.54
CA ASP A 242 23.56 -5.18 -8.78
C ASP A 242 23.66 -4.82 -7.29
N PHE A 243 23.96 -5.81 -6.45
CA PHE A 243 24.46 -5.57 -5.10
C PHE A 243 25.95 -5.24 -5.12
N ALA A 244 26.44 -4.59 -4.05
CA ALA A 244 27.86 -4.35 -3.87
C ALA A 244 28.62 -5.68 -3.79
N ARG A 245 29.68 -5.81 -4.57
CA ARG A 245 30.53 -7.00 -4.61
C ARG A 245 31.97 -6.66 -4.21
N ASP A 246 32.67 -7.63 -3.67
CA ASP A 246 34.10 -7.55 -3.39
C ASP A 246 34.97 -7.84 -4.65
N GLU A 247 36.27 -7.91 -4.46
CA GLU A 247 37.24 -8.17 -5.53
C GLU A 247 37.11 -9.59 -6.14
N ASP A 248 36.54 -10.52 -5.37
CA ASP A 248 36.32 -11.90 -5.80
C ASP A 248 34.94 -12.06 -6.51
N GLY A 249 34.15 -10.99 -6.57
CA GLY A 249 32.83 -10.97 -7.18
C GLY A 249 31.68 -11.44 -6.26
N GLU A 250 31.99 -11.70 -4.99
CA GLU A 250 30.98 -12.09 -4.00
C GLU A 250 30.24 -10.87 -3.44
N VAL A 251 28.95 -11.03 -3.13
CA VAL A 251 28.15 -9.94 -2.56
C VAL A 251 28.70 -9.58 -1.19
N THR A 252 29.10 -8.31 -1.03
CA THR A 252 29.54 -7.82 0.28
C THR A 252 28.34 -7.67 1.21
N VAL A 253 28.42 -8.32 2.37
CA VAL A 253 27.34 -8.39 3.33
C VAL A 253 27.73 -7.85 4.70
N VAL A 254 26.75 -7.37 5.45
CA VAL A 254 26.89 -6.96 6.85
C VAL A 254 25.89 -7.74 7.70
N GLU A 255 26.34 -8.03 8.93
CA GLU A 255 25.40 -8.58 9.91
C GLU A 255 24.31 -7.57 10.26
N ASN A 256 23.09 -8.06 10.34
CA ASN A 256 21.99 -7.24 10.80
C ASN A 256 22.10 -7.03 12.33
N GLN A 257 22.71 -5.92 12.74
CA GLN A 257 22.96 -5.60 14.16
C GLN A 257 21.69 -5.50 15.01
N LEU A 258 20.52 -5.31 14.38
CA LEU A 258 19.24 -5.21 15.09
C LEU A 258 18.76 -6.53 15.69
N ASN A 259 19.33 -7.64 15.24
CA ASN A 259 18.93 -8.95 15.72
C ASN A 259 20.15 -9.83 15.86
N LYS A 260 20.94 -9.92 16.72
CA LYS A 260 21.93 -10.97 17.02
C LYS A 260 21.77 -12.33 16.27
N SER A 261 20.95 -12.34 15.23
CA SER A 261 20.69 -13.45 14.36
C SER A 261 21.49 -13.27 13.06
N LEU A 262 22.02 -14.34 12.58
CA LEU A 262 22.87 -14.61 11.41
C LEU A 262 22.31 -14.12 10.05
N TYR A 263 21.42 -13.14 10.01
CA TYR A 263 20.88 -12.62 8.76
C TYR A 263 21.87 -11.62 8.15
N LEU A 264 22.57 -12.08 7.16
CA LEU A 264 23.41 -11.24 6.33
C LEU A 264 22.55 -10.46 5.34
N ARG A 265 22.90 -9.22 5.08
CA ARG A 265 22.28 -8.38 4.06
C ARG A 265 23.34 -7.68 3.23
N PRO A 266 23.11 -7.41 1.94
CA PRO A 266 24.02 -6.64 1.13
C PRO A 266 24.37 -5.28 1.75
N THR A 267 25.61 -4.85 1.65
CA THR A 267 26.09 -3.56 2.17
C THR A 267 25.49 -2.41 1.41
N ALA A 268 25.32 -2.57 0.09
CA ALA A 268 24.70 -1.59 -0.78
C ALA A 268 23.99 -2.26 -1.96
N ALA A 269 23.02 -1.56 -2.54
CA ALA A 269 22.39 -1.88 -3.79
C ALA A 269 22.66 -0.74 -4.77
N TYR A 270 23.11 -1.08 -5.97
CA TYR A 270 23.40 -0.13 -7.04
C TYR A 270 22.24 -0.09 -8.02
N TYR A 271 21.92 1.11 -8.46
CA TYR A 271 20.85 1.38 -9.41
C TYR A 271 21.41 2.23 -10.55
N GLU A 272 20.74 2.22 -11.69
CA GLU A 272 21.11 3.04 -12.83
C GLU A 272 19.86 3.63 -13.49
N LEU A 273 20.05 4.68 -14.29
CA LEU A 273 18.95 5.23 -15.10
C LEU A 273 18.60 4.28 -16.22
N TYR A 274 17.31 4.05 -16.42
CA TYR A 274 16.80 3.27 -17.55
C TYR A 274 16.91 4.11 -18.83
N GLU A 275 17.91 3.86 -19.64
CA GLU A 275 18.25 4.68 -20.81
C GLU A 275 17.09 4.94 -21.79
N PRO A 276 16.15 4.01 -22.05
CA PRO A 276 14.99 4.31 -22.89
C PRO A 276 14.05 5.38 -22.29
N ALA A 277 14.04 5.55 -20.95
CA ALA A 277 13.20 6.50 -20.26
C ALA A 277 13.86 7.01 -18.96
N PRO A 278 14.97 7.78 -19.06
CA PRO A 278 15.77 8.19 -17.88
C PRO A 278 15.14 9.42 -17.20
N TYR A 279 13.88 9.34 -16.82
CA TYR A 279 13.14 10.41 -16.17
C TYR A 279 12.15 9.86 -15.14
N PHE A 280 11.72 10.74 -14.24
CA PHE A 280 10.72 10.39 -13.22
C PHE A 280 9.37 10.13 -13.88
N ALA A 281 8.96 8.88 -13.89
CA ALA A 281 7.73 8.41 -14.52
C ALA A 281 7.08 7.30 -13.67
N PRO A 282 6.57 7.62 -12.48
CA PRO A 282 5.94 6.62 -11.61
C PRO A 282 4.72 6.00 -12.28
N LEU A 283 4.57 4.68 -12.13
CA LEU A 283 3.45 3.94 -12.68
C LEU A 283 2.75 3.13 -11.56
N TYR A 284 1.42 3.04 -11.65
CA TYR A 284 0.58 2.22 -10.78
C TYR A 284 0.54 2.67 -9.32
N CYS A 285 1.07 3.83 -8.97
CA CYS A 285 1.08 4.32 -7.59
C CYS A 285 -0.33 4.65 -7.06
N GLU A 286 -1.30 4.93 -7.93
CA GLU A 286 -2.70 5.14 -7.59
C GLU A 286 -3.46 3.86 -7.27
N GLN A 287 -2.97 2.70 -7.72
CA GLN A 287 -3.70 1.43 -7.64
C GLN A 287 -4.13 1.06 -6.21
N PRO A 288 -3.28 1.13 -5.17
CA PRO A 288 -3.70 0.79 -3.81
C PRO A 288 -4.92 1.55 -3.33
N VAL A 289 -5.04 2.84 -3.72
CA VAL A 289 -6.20 3.66 -3.35
C VAL A 289 -7.43 3.29 -4.18
N LEU A 290 -7.25 3.00 -5.45
CA LEU A 290 -8.36 2.54 -6.30
C LEU A 290 -8.92 1.20 -5.79
N TYR A 291 -8.05 0.28 -5.39
CA TYR A 291 -8.48 -0.99 -4.79
C TYR A 291 -9.20 -0.77 -3.47
N LEU A 292 -8.71 0.15 -2.62
CA LEU A 292 -9.39 0.53 -1.41
C LEU A 292 -10.80 1.07 -1.71
N ILE A 293 -10.93 2.03 -2.62
CA ILE A 293 -12.21 2.64 -2.98
C ILE A 293 -13.17 1.56 -3.51
N ASN A 294 -12.70 0.71 -4.41
CA ASN A 294 -13.50 -0.39 -4.96
C ASN A 294 -13.94 -1.38 -3.86
N PHE A 295 -13.02 -1.76 -2.98
CA PHE A 295 -13.31 -2.60 -1.82
C PHE A 295 -14.41 -2.00 -0.94
N ILE A 296 -14.32 -0.69 -0.62
CA ILE A 296 -15.33 0.00 0.21
C ILE A 296 -16.68 0.07 -0.51
N VAL A 297 -16.69 0.46 -1.78
CA VAL A 297 -17.92 0.50 -2.61
C VAL A 297 -18.63 -0.84 -2.56
N HIS A 298 -17.88 -1.92 -2.73
CA HIS A 298 -18.42 -3.27 -2.73
C HIS A 298 -18.97 -3.68 -1.36
N GLN A 299 -18.26 -3.35 -0.26
CA GLN A 299 -18.74 -3.58 1.11
C GLN A 299 -20.06 -2.86 1.37
N VAL A 300 -20.17 -1.60 0.97
CA VAL A 300 -21.40 -0.82 1.08
C VAL A 300 -22.55 -1.51 0.34
N ASP A 301 -22.33 -1.97 -0.88
CA ASP A 301 -23.35 -2.65 -1.68
C ASP A 301 -23.83 -3.97 -1.05
N ILE A 302 -22.92 -4.77 -0.51
CA ILE A 302 -23.28 -6.03 0.18
C ILE A 302 -24.19 -5.72 1.39
N ILE A 303 -23.82 -4.74 2.20
CA ILE A 303 -24.56 -4.40 3.42
C ILE A 303 -25.93 -3.85 3.08
N VAL A 304 -26.01 -2.96 2.08
CA VAL A 304 -27.28 -2.40 1.60
C VAL A 304 -28.20 -3.54 1.13
N LYS A 305 -27.73 -4.42 0.25
CA LYS A 305 -28.51 -5.57 -0.26
C LYS A 305 -28.98 -6.52 0.85
N LYS A 306 -28.11 -6.80 1.85
CA LYS A 306 -28.49 -7.64 3.01
C LYS A 306 -29.57 -6.98 3.86
N ALA A 307 -29.50 -5.67 4.05
CA ALA A 307 -30.47 -4.92 4.84
C ALA A 307 -31.82 -4.81 4.13
N GLU A 308 -31.83 -4.62 2.81
CA GLU A 308 -33.04 -4.62 1.96
C GLU A 308 -33.77 -5.97 2.02
N LYS A 309 -33.02 -7.09 1.86
CA LYS A 309 -33.60 -8.43 1.94
C LYS A 309 -34.25 -8.75 3.30
N LYS A 310 -33.78 -8.12 4.39
CA LYS A 310 -34.33 -8.35 5.74
C LYS A 310 -35.52 -7.47 6.07
N GLY A 311 -36.03 -6.62 5.14
CA GLY A 311 -37.14 -5.71 5.36
C GLY A 311 -36.92 -4.67 6.48
N ARG A 312 -35.66 -4.55 6.97
CA ARG A 312 -35.32 -3.70 8.10
C ARG A 312 -35.03 -2.24 7.72
N LEU A 313 -35.12 -1.93 6.42
CA LEU A 313 -34.77 -0.64 5.88
C LEU A 313 -35.94 0.35 5.86
N ARG A 314 -36.35 0.80 7.02
CA ARG A 314 -37.21 2.00 7.10
C ARG A 314 -36.44 3.31 7.28
N ARG A 315 -35.13 3.27 7.64
CA ARG A 315 -34.32 4.49 7.87
C ARG A 315 -32.91 4.35 7.35
N THR A 316 -32.44 5.37 6.66
CA THR A 316 -31.06 5.50 6.15
C THR A 316 -30.00 5.36 7.28
N ALA A 317 -30.34 5.75 8.50
CA ALA A 317 -29.51 5.65 9.68
C ALA A 317 -29.12 4.20 10.07
N ASP A 318 -30.02 3.21 9.82
CA ASP A 318 -29.74 1.81 10.19
C ASP A 318 -28.70 1.15 9.26
N ILE A 319 -28.73 1.51 7.96
CA ILE A 319 -27.74 1.06 7.00
C ILE A 319 -26.37 1.63 7.36
N VAL A 320 -26.36 2.90 7.67
CA VAL A 320 -25.22 3.70 8.02
C VAL A 320 -24.51 3.08 9.24
N SER A 321 -25.25 2.81 10.32
CA SER A 321 -24.72 2.12 11.50
C SER A 321 -24.15 0.76 11.18
N ALA A 322 -24.83 -0.04 10.35
CA ALA A 322 -24.38 -1.37 10.01
C ALA A 322 -23.07 -1.36 9.19
N VAL A 323 -22.94 -0.44 8.22
CA VAL A 323 -21.70 -0.25 7.45
C VAL A 323 -20.55 0.18 8.36
N PHE A 324 -20.81 1.15 9.23
CA PHE A 324 -19.78 1.68 10.13
C PHE A 324 -19.24 0.61 11.08
N VAL A 325 -20.10 -0.12 11.73
CA VAL A 325 -19.69 -1.20 12.65
C VAL A 325 -18.99 -2.33 11.88
N THR A 326 -19.47 -2.68 10.70
CA THR A 326 -18.97 -3.83 9.95
C THR A 326 -17.66 -3.52 9.22
N VAL A 327 -17.51 -2.35 8.64
CA VAL A 327 -16.33 -1.99 7.84
C VAL A 327 -15.27 -1.26 8.65
N LEU A 328 -15.68 -0.30 9.47
CA LEU A 328 -14.76 0.57 10.23
C LEU A 328 -14.56 0.12 11.68
N GLY A 329 -15.50 -0.64 12.22
CA GLY A 329 -15.44 -1.19 13.58
C GLY A 329 -15.43 -0.18 14.70
N GLY A 330 -16.00 1.00 14.47
CA GLY A 330 -16.07 2.08 15.46
C GLY A 330 -17.49 2.30 16.02
N PRO A 331 -17.64 3.10 17.06
CA PRO A 331 -18.95 3.49 17.61
C PRO A 331 -19.70 4.43 16.67
N THR A 332 -21.02 4.37 16.71
CA THR A 332 -22.03 4.84 15.77
C THR A 332 -22.19 6.36 15.57
N VAL A 333 -21.27 7.23 15.96
CA VAL A 333 -21.55 8.66 16.13
C VAL A 333 -21.25 9.57 14.92
N ALA A 334 -20.49 9.15 13.90
CA ALA A 334 -20.02 10.06 12.83
C ALA A 334 -20.31 9.62 11.40
N VAL A 335 -21.42 9.02 11.14
CA VAL A 335 -21.67 8.19 9.95
C VAL A 335 -22.21 8.85 8.68
N PRO A 336 -22.83 10.03 8.63
CA PRO A 336 -23.69 10.37 7.50
C PRO A 336 -23.00 10.81 6.21
N MET A 337 -21.83 11.46 6.28
CA MET A 337 -21.29 12.15 5.10
C MET A 337 -20.66 11.22 4.07
N TRP A 338 -19.79 10.32 4.48
CA TRP A 338 -19.03 9.47 3.55
C TRP A 338 -19.87 8.37 2.87
N LEU A 339 -20.96 7.92 3.52
CA LEU A 339 -21.85 6.93 2.90
C LEU A 339 -22.48 7.46 1.60
N ASN A 340 -22.80 8.74 1.57
CA ASN A 340 -23.33 9.37 0.37
C ASN A 340 -22.31 9.39 -0.76
N VAL A 341 -21.00 9.55 -0.44
CA VAL A 341 -19.91 9.46 -1.42
C VAL A 341 -19.90 8.08 -2.07
N PHE A 342 -19.89 7.02 -1.28
CA PHE A 342 -19.83 5.65 -1.81
C PHE A 342 -21.14 5.10 -2.37
N ARG A 343 -22.27 5.77 -2.12
CA ARG A 343 -23.55 5.51 -2.80
C ARG A 343 -23.69 6.25 -4.12
N ASP A 344 -22.83 7.23 -4.38
CA ASP A 344 -22.88 7.97 -5.63
C ASP A 344 -22.64 7.05 -6.83
N SER A 345 -23.61 7.01 -7.73
CA SER A 345 -23.58 6.15 -8.91
C SER A 345 -22.49 6.56 -9.89
N ASN A 346 -22.06 7.82 -9.88
CA ASN A 346 -20.99 8.31 -10.75
C ASN A 346 -19.61 7.88 -10.24
N LEU A 347 -19.39 7.92 -8.91
CA LEU A 347 -18.18 7.37 -8.31
C LEU A 347 -18.06 5.88 -8.62
N LYS A 348 -19.11 5.10 -8.35
CA LYS A 348 -19.13 3.66 -8.65
C LYS A 348 -18.78 3.36 -10.10
N LYS A 349 -19.47 3.99 -11.05
CA LYS A 349 -19.20 3.81 -12.48
C LYS A 349 -17.79 4.21 -12.87
N SER A 350 -17.25 5.28 -12.27
CA SER A 350 -15.89 5.74 -12.57
C SER A 350 -14.84 4.78 -12.02
N VAL A 351 -15.00 4.33 -10.78
CA VAL A 351 -14.10 3.37 -10.15
C VAL A 351 -14.11 2.06 -10.94
N VAL A 352 -15.29 1.50 -11.25
CA VAL A 352 -15.40 0.28 -12.05
C VAL A 352 -14.73 0.43 -13.39
N LYS A 353 -15.00 1.52 -14.12
CA LYS A 353 -14.37 1.77 -15.43
C LYS A 353 -12.85 1.90 -15.35
N THR A 354 -12.33 2.56 -14.32
CA THR A 354 -10.87 2.69 -14.11
C THR A 354 -10.25 1.33 -13.79
N MET A 355 -10.93 0.54 -12.94
CA MET A 355 -10.48 -0.82 -12.61
C MET A 355 -10.53 -1.76 -13.82
N GLU A 356 -11.56 -1.66 -14.68
CA GLU A 356 -11.63 -2.39 -15.94
C GLU A 356 -10.44 -2.02 -16.86
N HIS A 357 -10.08 -0.75 -16.92
CA HIS A 357 -8.92 -0.31 -17.68
C HIS A 357 -7.62 -0.93 -17.16
N ILE A 358 -7.39 -0.89 -15.85
CA ILE A 358 -6.23 -1.52 -15.19
C ILE A 358 -6.17 -3.01 -15.53
N LYS A 359 -7.30 -3.71 -15.46
CA LYS A 359 -7.38 -5.14 -15.77
C LYS A 359 -7.07 -5.46 -17.22
N THR A 360 -7.53 -4.63 -18.16
CA THR A 360 -7.33 -4.83 -19.59
C THR A 360 -5.92 -4.45 -20.06
N SER A 361 -5.25 -3.55 -19.35
CA SER A 361 -3.87 -3.16 -19.67
C SER A 361 -2.83 -4.23 -19.28
N GLY A 362 -3.22 -5.24 -18.51
CA GLY A 362 -2.32 -6.34 -18.11
C GLY A 362 -1.27 -5.92 -17.09
N ASP A 363 -1.52 -4.88 -16.32
CA ASP A 363 -0.57 -4.17 -15.49
C ASP A 363 -0.21 -4.86 -14.16
N GLY A 364 -0.06 -6.18 -14.18
CA GLY A 364 0.58 -6.92 -13.12
C GLY A 364 -0.27 -7.14 -11.85
N TYR A 365 -1.53 -6.71 -11.82
CA TYR A 365 -2.42 -6.98 -10.71
C TYR A 365 -2.89 -8.44 -10.71
N VAL A 366 -2.63 -9.13 -9.61
CA VAL A 366 -3.03 -10.53 -9.45
C VAL A 366 -3.90 -10.69 -8.21
N MET A 367 -5.15 -11.07 -8.42
CA MET A 367 -6.06 -11.42 -7.34
C MET A 367 -5.77 -12.84 -6.85
N LEU A 368 -5.40 -12.97 -5.57
CA LEU A 368 -5.16 -14.25 -4.92
C LEU A 368 -6.42 -14.78 -4.22
N GLN A 369 -7.21 -13.89 -3.65
CA GLN A 369 -8.44 -14.22 -2.93
C GLN A 369 -9.45 -13.07 -3.07
N ASP A 370 -10.64 -13.40 -3.53
CA ASP A 370 -11.73 -12.43 -3.74
C ASP A 370 -13.06 -12.93 -3.15
N PRO A 371 -13.21 -12.97 -1.82
CA PRO A 371 -14.42 -13.45 -1.17
C PRO A 371 -15.64 -12.58 -1.45
N MET A 372 -15.39 -11.36 -1.93
CA MET A 372 -16.40 -10.33 -2.13
C MET A 372 -16.86 -10.21 -3.56
N GLY A 373 -16.20 -10.93 -4.49
CA GLY A 373 -16.49 -10.85 -5.90
C GLY A 373 -16.14 -9.48 -6.51
N ILE A 374 -15.14 -8.80 -5.96
CA ILE A 374 -14.64 -7.52 -6.48
C ILE A 374 -14.23 -7.66 -7.94
N GLN A 375 -13.57 -8.78 -8.25
CA GLN A 375 -13.15 -9.08 -9.62
C GLN A 375 -14.33 -9.49 -10.54
N LYS A 376 -15.42 -10.04 -9.99
CA LYS A 376 -16.60 -10.43 -10.76
C LYS A 376 -17.52 -9.26 -11.06
N SER A 377 -17.45 -8.21 -10.26
CA SER A 377 -18.24 -6.97 -10.46
C SER A 377 -17.51 -5.98 -11.37
N MET A 378 -16.34 -6.32 -11.82
CA MET A 378 -15.55 -5.66 -12.88
C MET A 378 -15.84 -6.35 -14.22
#